data_575315415f01483fe83d55b164d4dff4
#
_entry.id   575315415f01483fe83d55b164d4dff4
#
_cell.length_a   1.000
_cell.length_b   1.000
_cell.length_c   1.000
_cell.angle_alpha   90.00
_cell.angle_beta   90.00
_cell.angle_gamma   90.00
#
_symmetry.space_group_name_H-M   'P 1'
#
loop_
_entity.id
_entity.type
_entity.pdbx_description
1 polymer ?
#
loop_
_entity_poly.entity_id
_entity_poly.type
_entity_poly.pdbx_seq_one_letter_code
_entity_poly.pdbx_strand_id
1 'polypeptide(L)'
;MTPDLPERLGLRERKKLRAMQQIQWAALDLFDQHGYDAVTIERIAAAAEVSPSSVYRYFGTKERLILHDEYDPALLREMEIELDEHDFMTAVRRALASTMQTLVQGDHEFNQRRMRYVVHEPAVRARMQQDMDEMNAVIAEMLARHTGHDPADLEIRVAVGALVSSFVAAVYYWVDHPELALSDVVEQTLDLIEQGFDLRSI
;
A
#
# COMPACT_ATOMS: atom_id res chain seq x y z
N MET A 1 -8.39 18.99 -4.11
CA MET A 1 -9.15 18.62 -5.36
C MET A 1 -9.51 17.15 -5.20
N THR A 2 -10.79 16.80 -5.19
CA THR A 2 -11.23 15.41 -4.94
C THR A 2 -10.82 14.55 -6.15
N PRO A 3 -10.10 13.45 -5.98
CA PRO A 3 -9.75 12.57 -7.10
C PRO A 3 -11.01 12.07 -7.79
N ASP A 4 -10.95 12.00 -9.12
CA ASP A 4 -12.05 11.54 -9.96
C ASP A 4 -12.16 10.01 -9.79
N LEU A 5 -13.15 9.58 -9.03
CA LEU A 5 -13.41 8.15 -8.78
C LEU A 5 -13.92 7.50 -10.08
N PRO A 6 -13.52 6.27 -10.41
CA PRO A 6 -13.94 5.60 -11.64
C PRO A 6 -15.46 5.61 -11.80
N GLU A 7 -15.93 6.04 -12.96
CA GLU A 7 -17.38 6.15 -13.29
C GLU A 7 -18.16 4.85 -13.18
N ARG A 8 -17.47 3.70 -13.05
CA ARG A 8 -18.07 2.35 -12.94
C ARG A 8 -18.57 1.98 -11.55
N LEU A 9 -18.23 2.79 -10.50
CA LEU A 9 -18.67 2.50 -9.14
C LEU A 9 -20.10 3.01 -8.88
N GLY A 10 -20.91 2.18 -8.22
CA GLY A 10 -22.24 2.57 -7.78
C GLY A 10 -22.22 3.76 -6.82
N LEU A 11 -23.31 4.52 -6.76
CA LEU A 11 -23.42 5.73 -5.90
C LEU A 11 -23.09 5.46 -4.43
N ARG A 12 -23.46 4.28 -3.92
CA ARG A 12 -23.19 3.87 -2.52
C ARG A 12 -21.69 3.70 -2.29
N GLU A 13 -21.00 3.05 -3.22
CA GLU A 13 -19.55 2.80 -3.12
C GLU A 13 -18.77 4.11 -3.24
N ARG A 14 -19.12 4.98 -4.16
CA ARG A 14 -18.50 6.31 -4.27
C ARG A 14 -18.69 7.16 -2.99
N LYS A 15 -19.86 7.09 -2.36
CA LYS A 15 -20.11 7.78 -1.07
C LYS A 15 -19.25 7.19 0.05
N LYS A 16 -19.08 5.86 0.08
CA LYS A 16 -18.22 5.17 1.05
C LYS A 16 -16.77 5.63 0.90
N LEU A 17 -16.20 5.55 -0.31
CA LEU A 17 -14.83 5.96 -0.59
C LEU A 17 -14.57 7.42 -0.23
N ARG A 18 -15.47 8.34 -0.60
CA ARG A 18 -15.36 9.75 -0.20
C ARG A 18 -15.34 9.93 1.33
N ALA A 19 -16.21 9.21 2.04
CA ALA A 19 -16.23 9.28 3.51
C ALA A 19 -14.92 8.72 4.10
N MET A 20 -14.38 7.66 3.55
CA MET A 20 -13.09 7.08 3.99
C MET A 20 -11.94 8.06 3.75
N GLN A 21 -11.84 8.66 2.58
CA GLN A 21 -10.84 9.69 2.28
C GLN A 21 -10.96 10.90 3.22
N GLN A 22 -12.19 11.40 3.46
CA GLN A 22 -12.42 12.50 4.39
C GLN A 22 -11.96 12.17 5.81
N ILE A 23 -12.21 10.94 6.28
CA ILE A 23 -11.75 10.47 7.59
C ILE A 23 -10.22 10.41 7.64
N GLN A 24 -9.57 9.90 6.60
CA GLN A 24 -8.11 9.82 6.54
C GLN A 24 -7.45 11.20 6.53
N TRP A 25 -7.97 12.15 5.76
CA TRP A 25 -7.49 13.54 5.79
C TRP A 25 -7.62 14.16 7.18
N ALA A 26 -8.80 14.08 7.78
CA ALA A 26 -9.03 14.61 9.13
C ALA A 26 -8.09 13.96 10.17
N ALA A 27 -7.79 12.67 10.01
CA ALA A 27 -6.86 11.98 10.89
C ALA A 27 -5.43 12.50 10.72
N LEU A 28 -4.92 12.64 9.49
CA LEU A 28 -3.58 13.16 9.24
C LEU A 28 -3.43 14.59 9.76
N ASP A 29 -4.44 15.45 9.58
CA ASP A 29 -4.42 16.81 10.10
C ASP A 29 -4.35 16.84 11.64
N LEU A 30 -5.09 15.98 12.30
CA LEU A 30 -5.04 15.86 13.76
C LEU A 30 -3.71 15.28 14.25
N PHE A 31 -3.16 14.29 13.56
CA PHE A 31 -1.87 13.69 13.91
C PHE A 31 -0.75 14.71 13.78
N ASP A 32 -0.72 15.49 12.72
CA ASP A 32 0.29 16.53 12.49
C ASP A 32 0.20 17.65 13.56
N GLN A 33 -1.02 17.98 14.03
CA GLN A 33 -1.24 19.04 15.02
C GLN A 33 -0.99 18.59 16.47
N HIS A 34 -1.28 17.34 16.80
CA HIS A 34 -1.35 16.88 18.19
C HIS A 34 -0.47 15.67 18.50
N GLY A 35 0.16 15.08 17.49
CA GLY A 35 0.87 13.80 17.59
C GLY A 35 -0.08 12.61 17.53
N TYR A 36 0.44 11.48 17.00
CA TYR A 36 -0.35 10.27 16.77
C TYR A 36 -1.03 9.75 18.04
N ASP A 37 -0.29 9.63 19.16
CA ASP A 37 -0.80 9.01 20.40
C ASP A 37 -1.94 9.81 21.06
N ALA A 38 -1.90 11.13 20.96
CA ALA A 38 -2.89 12.02 21.60
C ALA A 38 -4.22 12.08 20.84
N VAL A 39 -4.32 11.49 19.64
CA VAL A 39 -5.52 11.53 18.81
C VAL A 39 -6.30 10.23 18.94
N THR A 40 -7.60 10.34 19.26
CA THR A 40 -8.54 9.21 19.39
C THR A 40 -9.44 9.10 18.16
N ILE A 41 -10.03 7.92 17.96
CA ILE A 41 -11.02 7.68 16.90
C ILE A 41 -12.22 8.65 17.03
N GLU A 42 -12.65 8.97 18.26
CA GLU A 42 -13.75 9.90 18.52
C GLU A 42 -13.43 11.32 18.03
N ARG A 43 -12.18 11.77 18.25
CA ARG A 43 -11.72 13.09 17.74
C ARG A 43 -11.66 13.11 16.21
N ILE A 44 -11.17 12.04 15.60
CA ILE A 44 -11.12 11.89 14.13
C ILE A 44 -12.55 11.90 13.57
N ALA A 45 -13.47 11.14 14.16
CA ALA A 45 -14.85 11.07 13.73
C ALA A 45 -15.56 12.44 13.81
N ALA A 46 -15.31 13.19 14.89
CA ALA A 46 -15.87 14.53 15.07
C ALA A 46 -15.32 15.50 14.01
N ALA A 47 -14.00 15.48 13.73
CA ALA A 47 -13.38 16.32 12.72
C ALA A 47 -13.84 15.98 11.30
N ALA A 48 -14.09 14.70 11.01
CA ALA A 48 -14.61 14.23 9.73
C ALA A 48 -16.14 14.30 9.59
N GLU A 49 -16.84 14.84 10.60
CA GLU A 49 -18.31 14.94 10.64
C GLU A 49 -19.04 13.60 10.45
N VAL A 50 -18.46 12.52 10.98
CA VAL A 50 -19.04 11.16 10.93
C VAL A 50 -19.20 10.58 12.34
N SER A 51 -19.97 9.49 12.47
CA SER A 51 -20.05 8.78 13.74
C SER A 51 -18.78 7.96 14.01
N PRO A 52 -18.32 7.80 15.26
CA PRO A 52 -17.21 6.90 15.59
C PRO A 52 -17.44 5.46 15.08
N SER A 53 -18.69 4.99 15.12
CA SER A 53 -19.05 3.67 14.58
C SER A 53 -18.82 3.55 13.07
N SER A 54 -18.86 4.66 12.33
CA SER A 54 -18.51 4.66 10.90
C SER A 54 -17.02 4.47 10.69
N VAL A 55 -16.18 5.12 11.52
CA VAL A 55 -14.72 4.96 11.47
C VAL A 55 -14.34 3.52 11.80
N TYR A 56 -14.87 2.97 12.90
CA TYR A 56 -14.64 1.56 13.26
C TYR A 56 -15.11 0.58 12.18
N ARG A 57 -16.24 0.83 11.54
CA ARG A 57 -16.77 -0.02 10.48
C ARG A 57 -15.89 0.00 9.21
N TYR A 58 -15.26 1.12 8.89
CA TYR A 58 -14.44 1.25 7.68
C TYR A 58 -13.00 0.79 7.90
N PHE A 59 -12.42 1.08 9.05
CA PHE A 59 -11.00 0.88 9.29
C PHE A 59 -10.69 -0.10 10.43
N GLY A 60 -11.59 -0.26 11.39
CA GLY A 60 -11.40 -1.12 12.56
C GLY A 60 -10.49 -0.50 13.61
N THR A 61 -9.27 -0.10 13.25
CA THR A 61 -8.29 0.48 14.18
C THR A 61 -7.69 1.79 13.64
N LYS A 62 -6.99 2.53 14.52
CA LYS A 62 -6.30 3.77 14.15
C LYS A 62 -5.13 3.51 13.20
N GLU A 63 -4.41 2.40 13.39
CA GLU A 63 -3.32 1.96 12.53
C GLU A 63 -3.82 1.65 11.12
N ARG A 64 -4.91 0.89 11.02
CA ARG A 64 -5.53 0.56 9.72
C ARG A 64 -6.07 1.76 8.99
N LEU A 65 -6.42 2.84 9.69
CA LEU A 65 -6.80 4.08 9.05
C LEU A 65 -5.65 4.69 8.24
N ILE A 66 -4.41 4.56 8.71
CA ILE A 66 -3.20 4.98 7.97
C ILE A 66 -2.81 3.96 6.90
N LEU A 67 -2.87 2.66 7.24
CA LEU A 67 -2.42 1.58 6.36
C LEU A 67 -3.41 1.30 5.22
N HIS A 68 -4.71 1.65 5.41
CA HIS A 68 -5.70 1.37 4.39
C HIS A 68 -5.38 2.08 3.07
N ASP A 69 -5.14 1.28 2.04
CA ASP A 69 -4.95 1.72 0.67
C ASP A 69 -6.07 1.15 -0.20
N GLU A 70 -6.73 2.02 -0.95
CA GLU A 70 -7.81 1.60 -1.86
C GLU A 70 -7.28 0.93 -3.14
N TYR A 71 -5.96 1.02 -3.38
CA TYR A 71 -5.29 0.45 -4.55
C TYR A 71 -4.78 -0.98 -4.35
N ASP A 72 -4.57 -1.44 -3.11
CA ASP A 72 -4.09 -2.80 -2.83
C ASP A 72 -4.90 -3.90 -3.55
N PRO A 73 -6.26 -3.90 -3.51
CA PRO A 73 -7.03 -4.90 -4.22
C PRO A 73 -6.95 -4.80 -5.75
N ALA A 74 -6.66 -3.61 -6.28
CA ALA A 74 -6.48 -3.41 -7.71
C ALA A 74 -5.14 -3.96 -8.18
N LEU A 75 -4.08 -3.73 -7.41
CA LEU A 75 -2.74 -4.27 -7.68
C LEU A 75 -2.74 -5.80 -7.73
N LEU A 76 -3.33 -6.46 -6.73
CA LEU A 76 -3.40 -7.93 -6.70
C LEU A 76 -4.19 -8.50 -7.87
N ARG A 77 -5.27 -7.84 -8.26
CA ARG A 77 -6.08 -8.26 -9.42
C ARG A 77 -5.32 -8.09 -10.73
N GLU A 78 -4.63 -6.98 -10.91
CA GLU A 78 -3.82 -6.70 -12.08
C GLU A 78 -2.65 -7.70 -12.18
N MET A 79 -2.00 -7.99 -11.05
CA MET A 79 -0.96 -8.99 -10.97
C MET A 79 -1.47 -10.39 -11.35
N GLU A 80 -2.68 -10.80 -10.93
CA GLU A 80 -3.27 -12.08 -11.31
C GLU A 80 -3.55 -12.15 -12.82
N ILE A 81 -4.03 -11.06 -13.43
CA ILE A 81 -4.25 -10.97 -14.87
C ILE A 81 -2.91 -11.07 -15.64
N GLU A 82 -1.90 -10.34 -15.21
CA GLU A 82 -0.60 -10.32 -15.89
C GLU A 82 0.15 -11.65 -15.78
N LEU A 83 -0.05 -12.40 -14.69
CA LEU A 83 0.52 -13.74 -14.50
C LEU A 83 -0.04 -14.78 -15.48
N ASP A 84 -1.22 -14.59 -16.06
CA ASP A 84 -1.77 -15.48 -17.09
C ASP A 84 -0.98 -15.43 -18.40
N GLU A 85 -0.29 -14.31 -18.69
CA GLU A 85 0.38 -14.06 -19.97
C GLU A 85 1.90 -13.90 -19.84
N HIS A 86 2.42 -13.65 -18.64
CA HIS A 86 3.81 -13.26 -18.40
C HIS A 86 4.45 -14.03 -17.23
N ASP A 87 5.79 -14.05 -17.21
CA ASP A 87 6.53 -14.52 -16.04
C ASP A 87 6.32 -13.59 -14.82
N PHE A 88 6.69 -14.11 -13.65
CA PHE A 88 6.42 -13.44 -12.37
C PHE A 88 6.96 -12.01 -12.30
N MET A 89 8.22 -11.78 -12.69
CA MET A 89 8.81 -10.43 -12.59
C MET A 89 8.20 -9.46 -13.59
N THR A 90 7.91 -9.92 -14.80
CA THR A 90 7.20 -9.13 -15.81
C THR A 90 5.79 -8.79 -15.34
N ALA A 91 5.05 -9.74 -14.77
CA ALA A 91 3.70 -9.53 -14.23
C ALA A 91 3.71 -8.50 -13.09
N VAL A 92 4.65 -8.62 -12.15
CA VAL A 92 4.84 -7.66 -11.05
C VAL A 92 5.10 -6.26 -11.58
N ARG A 93 6.04 -6.12 -12.52
CA ARG A 93 6.42 -4.82 -13.10
C ARG A 93 5.24 -4.14 -13.79
N ARG A 94 4.48 -4.89 -14.58
CA ARG A 94 3.30 -4.37 -15.29
C ARG A 94 2.16 -3.99 -14.34
N ALA A 95 1.87 -4.82 -13.35
CA ALA A 95 0.84 -4.54 -12.35
C ALA A 95 1.19 -3.31 -11.51
N LEU A 96 2.45 -3.16 -11.08
CA LEU A 96 2.92 -1.98 -10.37
C LEU A 96 2.86 -0.73 -11.25
N ALA A 97 3.30 -0.80 -12.51
CA ALA A 97 3.26 0.34 -13.43
C ALA A 97 1.82 0.84 -13.65
N SER A 98 0.86 -0.08 -13.85
CA SER A 98 -0.57 0.24 -13.98
C SER A 98 -1.11 0.92 -12.73
N THR A 99 -0.79 0.38 -11.55
CA THR A 99 -1.25 0.92 -10.26
C THR A 99 -0.58 2.26 -9.93
N MET A 100 0.73 2.40 -10.20
CA MET A 100 1.47 3.65 -9.98
C MET A 100 0.93 4.82 -10.81
N GLN A 101 0.47 4.58 -12.04
CA GLN A 101 -0.19 5.62 -12.84
C GLN A 101 -1.43 6.17 -12.13
N THR A 102 -2.19 5.32 -11.46
CA THR A 102 -3.37 5.73 -10.69
C THR A 102 -2.97 6.46 -9.39
N LEU A 103 -1.92 6.00 -8.71
CA LEU A 103 -1.37 6.64 -7.51
C LEU A 103 -0.79 8.04 -7.79
N VAL A 104 -0.10 8.23 -8.91
CA VAL A 104 0.47 9.53 -9.32
C VAL A 104 -0.63 10.55 -9.65
N GLN A 105 -1.79 10.09 -10.12
CA GLN A 105 -2.97 10.94 -10.31
C GLN A 105 -3.68 11.29 -8.99
N GLY A 106 -3.34 10.59 -7.90
CA GLY A 106 -3.83 10.86 -6.55
C GLY A 106 -3.19 12.09 -5.90
N ASP A 107 -3.59 12.38 -4.67
CA ASP A 107 -3.05 13.49 -3.91
C ASP A 107 -1.65 13.15 -3.36
N HIS A 108 -0.62 13.68 -4.02
CA HIS A 108 0.78 13.45 -3.67
C HIS A 108 1.10 13.89 -2.22
N GLU A 109 0.56 15.04 -1.80
CA GLU A 109 0.75 15.52 -0.43
C GLU A 109 0.15 14.55 0.59
N PHE A 110 -1.05 14.06 0.33
CA PHE A 110 -1.70 13.05 1.18
C PHE A 110 -0.84 11.79 1.30
N ASN A 111 -0.37 11.26 0.17
CA ASN A 111 0.43 10.03 0.16
C ASN A 111 1.76 10.20 0.89
N GLN A 112 2.46 11.32 0.70
CA GLN A 112 3.69 11.60 1.42
C GLN A 112 3.46 11.73 2.93
N ARG A 113 2.41 12.45 3.35
CA ARG A 113 2.07 12.60 4.78
C ARG A 113 1.73 11.24 5.40
N ARG A 114 0.91 10.44 4.73
CA ARG A 114 0.51 9.09 5.15
C ARG A 114 1.73 8.17 5.32
N MET A 115 2.60 8.13 4.32
CA MET A 115 3.78 7.25 4.33
C MET A 115 4.79 7.64 5.44
N ARG A 116 4.90 8.91 5.83
CA ARG A 116 5.70 9.28 7.00
C ARG A 116 5.22 8.57 8.28
N TYR A 117 3.92 8.45 8.50
CA TYR A 117 3.38 7.70 9.63
C TYR A 117 3.62 6.19 9.49
N VAL A 118 3.52 5.64 8.28
CA VAL A 118 3.85 4.23 8.01
C VAL A 118 5.29 3.92 8.39
N VAL A 119 6.23 4.81 8.05
CA VAL A 119 7.66 4.60 8.29
C VAL A 119 8.08 4.90 9.73
N HIS A 120 7.55 5.95 10.35
CA HIS A 120 8.09 6.45 11.61
C HIS A 120 7.23 6.12 12.84
N GLU A 121 5.94 5.80 12.69
CA GLU A 121 5.07 5.50 13.84
C GLU A 121 5.17 4.02 14.24
N PRO A 122 5.67 3.70 15.47
CA PRO A 122 5.92 2.30 15.88
C PRO A 122 4.67 1.42 15.86
N ALA A 123 3.50 1.97 16.26
CA ALA A 123 2.23 1.22 16.28
C ALA A 123 1.77 0.86 14.86
N VAL A 124 1.92 1.79 13.91
CA VAL A 124 1.58 1.57 12.50
C VAL A 124 2.52 0.56 11.85
N ARG A 125 3.83 0.65 12.13
CA ARG A 125 4.83 -0.32 11.65
C ARG A 125 4.56 -1.74 12.16
N ALA A 126 4.24 -1.88 13.45
CA ALA A 126 3.92 -3.20 14.02
C ALA A 126 2.69 -3.82 13.35
N ARG A 127 1.67 -3.01 13.07
CA ARG A 127 0.48 -3.44 12.35
C ARG A 127 0.78 -3.80 10.91
N MET A 128 1.56 -2.98 10.20
CA MET A 128 2.00 -3.24 8.83
C MET A 128 2.72 -4.58 8.72
N GLN A 129 3.57 -4.93 9.69
CA GLN A 129 4.26 -6.22 9.68
C GLN A 129 3.29 -7.41 9.71
N GLN A 130 2.18 -7.31 10.45
CA GLN A 130 1.15 -8.35 10.46
C GLN A 130 0.41 -8.42 9.12
N ASP A 131 0.06 -7.27 8.54
CA ASP A 131 -0.62 -7.21 7.24
C ASP A 131 0.29 -7.73 6.11
N MET A 132 1.63 -7.59 6.24
CA MET A 132 2.62 -8.16 5.31
C MET A 132 2.66 -9.68 5.32
N ASP A 133 2.50 -10.32 6.45
CA ASP A 133 2.45 -11.78 6.52
C ASP A 133 1.23 -12.32 5.76
N GLU A 134 0.09 -11.63 5.87
CA GLU A 134 -1.13 -11.93 5.10
C GLU A 134 -0.89 -11.72 3.58
N MET A 135 -0.24 -10.61 3.20
CA MET A 135 0.08 -10.30 1.81
C MET A 135 1.03 -11.32 1.19
N ASN A 136 2.09 -11.70 1.92
CA ASN A 136 3.01 -12.76 1.49
C ASN A 136 2.28 -14.07 1.19
N ALA A 137 1.33 -14.48 2.03
CA ALA A 137 0.54 -15.69 1.81
C ALA A 137 -0.33 -15.58 0.55
N VAL A 138 -1.02 -14.46 0.34
CA VAL A 138 -1.87 -14.23 -0.84
C VAL A 138 -1.05 -14.29 -2.13
N ILE A 139 0.09 -13.60 -2.18
CA ILE A 139 0.96 -13.59 -3.37
C ILE A 139 1.58 -14.97 -3.61
N ALA A 140 1.99 -15.68 -2.53
CA ALA A 140 2.54 -17.04 -2.65
C ALA A 140 1.51 -18.03 -3.23
N GLU A 141 0.26 -17.99 -2.77
CA GLU A 141 -0.82 -18.81 -3.32
C GLU A 141 -1.10 -18.46 -4.80
N MET A 142 -1.08 -17.17 -5.15
CA MET A 142 -1.27 -16.71 -6.52
C MET A 142 -0.17 -17.24 -7.43
N LEU A 143 1.10 -17.05 -7.06
CA LEU A 143 2.26 -17.51 -7.83
C LEU A 143 2.28 -19.05 -7.94
N ALA A 144 1.99 -19.77 -6.86
CA ALA A 144 1.95 -21.23 -6.84
C ALA A 144 0.91 -21.79 -7.82
N ARG A 145 -0.28 -21.19 -7.91
CA ARG A 145 -1.32 -21.59 -8.89
C ARG A 145 -0.83 -21.47 -10.33
N HIS A 146 -0.09 -20.40 -10.66
CA HIS A 146 0.38 -20.17 -12.03
C HIS A 146 1.62 -20.99 -12.40
N THR A 147 2.44 -21.34 -11.43
CA THR A 147 3.68 -22.11 -11.67
C THR A 147 3.53 -23.62 -11.46
N GLY A 148 2.44 -24.06 -10.84
CA GLY A 148 2.21 -25.46 -10.48
C GLY A 148 3.04 -25.92 -9.26
N HIS A 149 3.63 -25.00 -8.52
CA HIS A 149 4.37 -25.26 -7.27
C HIS A 149 3.45 -25.29 -6.04
N ASP A 150 4.00 -25.76 -4.90
CA ASP A 150 3.35 -25.60 -3.60
C ASP A 150 3.64 -24.20 -3.04
N PRO A 151 2.66 -23.48 -2.46
CA PRO A 151 2.93 -22.19 -1.82
C PRO A 151 3.96 -22.25 -0.69
N ALA A 152 4.20 -23.44 -0.13
CA ALA A 152 5.21 -23.68 0.90
C ALA A 152 6.62 -23.97 0.35
N ASP A 153 6.77 -24.14 -0.97
CA ASP A 153 8.08 -24.34 -1.61
C ASP A 153 9.03 -23.18 -1.30
N LEU A 154 10.30 -23.51 -1.10
CA LEU A 154 11.32 -22.53 -0.74
C LEU A 154 11.43 -21.42 -1.80
N GLU A 155 11.40 -21.80 -3.07
CA GLU A 155 11.49 -20.89 -4.22
C GLU A 155 10.37 -19.87 -4.22
N ILE A 156 9.12 -20.29 -3.98
CA ILE A 156 7.95 -19.41 -3.88
C ILE A 156 8.11 -18.45 -2.71
N ARG A 157 8.46 -18.99 -1.53
CA ARG A 157 8.60 -18.19 -0.30
C ARG A 157 9.72 -17.17 -0.40
N VAL A 158 10.85 -17.53 -1.01
CA VAL A 158 11.98 -16.64 -1.19
C VAL A 158 11.64 -15.55 -2.21
N ALA A 159 11.05 -15.91 -3.35
CA ALA A 159 10.67 -14.95 -4.39
C ALA A 159 9.68 -13.90 -3.86
N VAL A 160 8.61 -14.34 -3.22
CA VAL A 160 7.58 -13.45 -2.67
C VAL A 160 8.13 -12.62 -1.50
N GLY A 161 8.86 -13.24 -0.56
CA GLY A 161 9.47 -12.54 0.57
C GLY A 161 10.47 -11.47 0.13
N ALA A 162 11.32 -11.78 -0.85
CA ALA A 162 12.27 -10.83 -1.42
C ALA A 162 11.54 -9.64 -2.07
N LEU A 163 10.51 -9.91 -2.90
CA LEU A 163 9.73 -8.87 -3.57
C LEU A 163 9.06 -7.93 -2.56
N VAL A 164 8.27 -8.50 -1.62
CA VAL A 164 7.49 -7.70 -0.66
C VAL A 164 8.40 -6.90 0.26
N SER A 165 9.49 -7.51 0.77
CA SER A 165 10.46 -6.79 1.61
C SER A 165 11.21 -5.71 0.87
N SER A 166 11.54 -5.93 -0.40
CA SER A 166 12.22 -4.92 -1.24
C SER A 166 11.30 -3.74 -1.54
N PHE A 167 10.01 -3.98 -1.76
CA PHE A 167 9.03 -2.91 -1.92
C PHE A 167 8.90 -2.04 -0.65
N VAL A 168 8.89 -2.66 0.53
CA VAL A 168 8.92 -1.92 1.81
C VAL A 168 10.18 -1.07 1.93
N ALA A 169 11.35 -1.62 1.58
CA ALA A 169 12.60 -0.87 1.58
C ALA A 169 12.57 0.31 0.60
N ALA A 170 11.98 0.13 -0.58
CA ALA A 170 11.77 1.19 -1.57
C ALA A 170 10.91 2.33 -1.02
N VAL A 171 9.81 2.00 -0.35
CA VAL A 171 8.93 2.99 0.29
C VAL A 171 9.67 3.75 1.40
N TYR A 172 10.44 3.07 2.24
CA TYR A 172 11.24 3.72 3.29
C TYR A 172 12.27 4.67 2.69
N TYR A 173 13.00 4.21 1.67
CA TYR A 173 13.96 5.03 0.96
C TYR A 173 13.30 6.28 0.34
N TRP A 174 12.16 6.11 -0.32
CA TRP A 174 11.42 7.22 -0.92
C TRP A 174 10.90 8.25 0.09
N VAL A 175 10.45 7.83 1.28
CA VAL A 175 10.02 8.75 2.35
C VAL A 175 11.16 9.65 2.81
N ASP A 176 12.39 9.10 2.86
CA ASP A 176 13.59 9.86 3.23
C ASP A 176 14.16 10.70 2.06
N HIS A 177 13.69 10.46 0.82
CA HIS A 177 14.11 11.16 -0.40
C HIS A 177 12.90 11.70 -1.18
N PRO A 178 12.18 12.71 -0.62
CA PRO A 178 10.91 13.19 -1.17
C PRO A 178 11.05 13.89 -2.54
N GLU A 179 12.26 14.20 -2.97
CA GLU A 179 12.58 14.75 -4.29
C GLU A 179 12.50 13.70 -5.42
N LEU A 180 12.51 12.41 -5.08
CA LEU A 180 12.43 11.32 -6.06
C LEU A 180 10.97 10.96 -6.36
N ALA A 181 10.70 10.49 -7.57
CA ALA A 181 9.42 9.88 -7.88
C ALA A 181 9.39 8.44 -7.33
N LEU A 182 8.30 8.05 -6.65
CA LEU A 182 8.14 6.69 -6.13
C LEU A 182 8.25 5.64 -7.25
N SER A 183 7.72 5.95 -8.45
CA SER A 183 7.84 5.08 -9.63
C SER A 183 9.29 4.74 -9.97
N ASP A 184 10.18 5.74 -9.94
CA ASP A 184 11.59 5.55 -10.28
C ASP A 184 12.31 4.69 -9.24
N VAL A 185 12.00 4.90 -7.95
CA VAL A 185 12.54 4.10 -6.85
C VAL A 185 12.05 2.65 -6.95
N VAL A 186 10.79 2.43 -7.28
CA VAL A 186 10.21 1.09 -7.46
C VAL A 186 10.85 0.38 -8.66
N GLU A 187 10.98 1.04 -9.82
CA GLU A 187 11.64 0.47 -11.01
C GLU A 187 13.08 0.10 -10.71
N GLN A 188 13.85 0.98 -10.08
CA GLN A 188 15.22 0.68 -9.67
C GLN A 188 15.28 -0.51 -8.70
N THR A 189 14.32 -0.63 -7.80
CA THR A 189 14.23 -1.76 -6.86
C THR A 189 13.98 -3.09 -7.59
N LEU A 190 13.08 -3.10 -8.57
CA LEU A 190 12.83 -4.29 -9.39
C LEU A 190 14.06 -4.68 -10.22
N ASP A 191 14.76 -3.71 -10.78
CA ASP A 191 16.03 -3.96 -11.51
C ASP A 191 17.09 -4.60 -10.60
N LEU A 192 17.21 -4.13 -9.35
CA LEU A 192 18.14 -4.74 -8.37
C LEU A 192 17.77 -6.19 -8.02
N ILE A 193 16.48 -6.51 -7.95
CA ILE A 193 16.02 -7.89 -7.71
C ILE A 193 16.36 -8.78 -8.89
N GLU A 194 16.09 -8.33 -10.13
CA GLU A 194 16.32 -9.13 -11.34
C GLU A 194 17.81 -9.36 -11.64
N GLN A 195 18.64 -8.33 -11.43
CA GLN A 195 20.07 -8.40 -11.70
C GLN A 195 20.86 -9.11 -10.58
N GLY A 196 20.24 -9.27 -9.43
CA GLY A 196 20.92 -9.67 -8.20
C GLY A 196 21.77 -8.56 -7.60
N PHE A 197 22.13 -8.73 -6.32
CA PHE A 197 22.90 -7.72 -5.59
C PHE A 197 24.40 -7.95 -5.79
N ASP A 198 25.11 -7.03 -6.44
CA ASP A 198 26.57 -7.02 -6.39
C ASP A 198 27.06 -6.35 -5.10
N LEU A 199 27.07 -7.14 -4.01
CA LEU A 199 27.52 -6.69 -2.69
C LEU A 199 29.01 -6.30 -2.64
N ARG A 200 29.78 -6.50 -3.74
CA ARG A 200 31.18 -6.06 -3.80
C ARG A 200 31.31 -4.61 -4.28
N SER A 201 30.24 -4.06 -4.84
CA SER A 201 30.17 -2.67 -5.32
C SER A 201 29.50 -1.71 -4.33
N ILE A 202 28.96 -2.22 -3.23
CA ILE A 202 28.37 -1.48 -2.13
C ILE A 202 29.41 -1.32 -1.00
#